data_a41cad398c27e20256e40d1983f403b3
#
_entry.id   a41cad398c27e20256e40d1983f403b3
#
_cell.length_a   1.000
_cell.length_b   1.000
_cell.length_c   1.000
_cell.angle_alpha   90.00
_cell.angle_beta   90.00
_cell.angle_gamma   90.00
#
_symmetry.space_group_name_H-M   'P 1'
#
loop_
_entity.id
_entity.type
_entity.pdbx_description
1 polymer ?
#
loop_
_entity_poly.entity_id
_entity_poly.type
_entity_poly.pdbx_seq_one_letter_code
_entity_poly.pdbx_strand_id
1 'polypeptide(L)'
;MLTFSQFLAEQYLEEKLIMYNQGKRYGQIVFLAGGAGSGKGFAIKNFMEGEKFKIRDVDEWKKAFMKLADTKGAHPEIKGLKLSNPKDVYKLHMFVKRKGIKDKTLDLLLRDANTRHLPNIMFDITMKDASDIGDVIPKLVEAGYESKNIHLTWVLTNYAVAILNNRNRERVVPEDIMLLSHEGAATNMYDVIKGNLPRGLNGGVRVILNNRDNTIVWADPDTKKPMKTSQGDIIIKDFTYLTLKKEGKTIGPETDIKRQLLGWIADNVPKTKLTKDLVGIDPDLLDNMYPKKT
;
A
#
# COMPACT_ATOMS: atom_id res chain seq x y z
N MET A 1 -28.74 17.37 6.17
CA MET A 1 -29.52 16.41 5.37
C MET A 1 -28.72 16.14 4.10
N LEU A 2 -28.37 14.89 3.85
CA LEU A 2 -27.61 14.53 2.64
C LEU A 2 -28.49 14.77 1.41
N THR A 3 -27.91 15.27 0.33
CA THR A 3 -28.60 15.32 -0.97
C THR A 3 -28.81 13.89 -1.48
N PHE A 4 -29.78 13.67 -2.37
CA PHE A 4 -30.03 12.34 -2.96
C PHE A 4 -28.77 11.78 -3.66
N SER A 5 -27.97 12.63 -4.29
CA SER A 5 -26.70 12.23 -4.90
C SER A 5 -25.65 11.82 -3.86
N GLN A 6 -25.59 12.48 -2.71
CA GLN A 6 -24.72 12.10 -1.60
C GLN A 6 -25.16 10.78 -0.98
N PHE A 7 -26.48 10.56 -0.81
CA PHE A 7 -27.03 9.30 -0.33
C PHE A 7 -26.71 8.13 -1.28
N LEU A 8 -26.89 8.31 -2.58
CA LEU A 8 -26.52 7.29 -3.57
C LEU A 8 -25.00 7.02 -3.56
N ALA A 9 -24.18 8.06 -3.47
CA ALA A 9 -22.74 7.90 -3.42
C ALA A 9 -22.30 7.16 -2.16
N GLU A 10 -22.92 7.41 -1.00
CA GLU A 10 -22.64 6.67 0.24
C GLU A 10 -23.11 5.20 0.17
N GLN A 11 -24.23 4.88 -0.49
CA GLN A 11 -24.63 3.48 -0.73
C GLN A 11 -23.64 2.74 -1.62
N TYR A 12 -23.06 3.39 -2.63
CA TYR A 12 -21.99 2.79 -3.45
C TYR A 12 -20.68 2.56 -2.68
N LEU A 13 -20.46 3.30 -1.57
CA LEU A 13 -19.28 3.10 -0.71
C LEU A 13 -19.37 1.87 0.20
N GLU A 14 -20.56 1.31 0.42
CA GLU A 14 -20.71 0.10 1.22
C GLU A 14 -20.21 -1.16 0.49
N GLU A 15 -20.12 -1.14 -0.84
CA GLU A 15 -19.52 -2.21 -1.64
C GLU A 15 -18.02 -1.97 -1.86
N LYS A 16 -17.21 -2.41 -0.89
CA LYS A 16 -15.76 -2.44 -1.08
C LYS A 16 -15.39 -3.44 -2.16
N LEU A 17 -14.77 -2.92 -3.20
CA LEU A 17 -14.60 -3.58 -4.50
C LEU A 17 -13.59 -4.73 -4.49
N ILE A 18 -12.73 -4.82 -3.46
CA ILE A 18 -11.78 -5.91 -3.30
C ILE A 18 -12.13 -6.73 -2.06
N MET A 19 -12.86 -7.79 -2.28
CA MET A 19 -13.14 -8.77 -1.24
C MET A 19 -12.08 -9.86 -1.25
N TYR A 20 -11.44 -10.09 -0.10
CA TYR A 20 -10.47 -11.17 0.08
C TYR A 20 -11.10 -12.46 0.59
N ASN A 21 -12.36 -12.39 0.96
CA ASN A 21 -13.01 -13.45 1.69
C ASN A 21 -14.25 -13.96 0.95
N GLN A 22 -14.07 -14.90 0.06
CA GLN A 22 -15.20 -15.60 -0.58
C GLN A 22 -15.88 -16.55 0.43
N GLY A 23 -16.43 -15.99 1.51
CA GLY A 23 -17.19 -16.71 2.53
C GLY A 23 -16.49 -16.98 3.86
N LYS A 24 -15.18 -16.84 3.98
CA LYS A 24 -14.46 -16.98 5.26
C LYS A 24 -14.20 -15.60 5.91
N ARG A 25 -14.70 -15.41 7.12
CA ARG A 25 -14.57 -14.14 7.86
C ARG A 25 -13.21 -13.95 8.55
N TYR A 26 -12.41 -15.00 8.71
CA TYR A 26 -11.18 -15.00 9.52
C TYR A 26 -10.06 -15.76 8.82
N GLY A 27 -8.83 -15.52 9.25
CA GLY A 27 -7.65 -16.21 8.75
C GLY A 27 -7.19 -15.73 7.38
N GLN A 28 -7.51 -14.49 7.01
CA GLN A 28 -7.06 -13.89 5.76
C GLN A 28 -5.79 -13.08 5.99
N ILE A 29 -4.81 -13.27 5.13
CA ILE A 29 -3.55 -12.51 5.11
C ILE A 29 -3.49 -11.73 3.80
N VAL A 30 -3.18 -10.45 3.90
CA VAL A 30 -2.93 -9.60 2.74
C VAL A 30 -1.57 -8.95 2.86
N PHE A 31 -0.69 -9.21 1.91
CA PHE A 31 0.48 -8.39 1.68
C PHE A 31 0.10 -7.25 0.74
N LEU A 32 0.00 -6.04 1.29
CA LEU A 32 -0.24 -4.84 0.52
C LEU A 32 1.08 -4.19 0.16
N ALA A 33 1.49 -4.39 -1.09
CA ALA A 33 2.75 -3.94 -1.63
C ALA A 33 2.63 -2.59 -2.35
N GLY A 34 3.71 -1.83 -2.38
CA GLY A 34 3.81 -0.57 -3.12
C GLY A 34 4.84 0.36 -2.53
N GLY A 35 5.53 1.11 -3.38
CA GLY A 35 6.53 2.09 -2.98
C GLY A 35 5.97 3.21 -2.09
N ALA A 36 6.86 4.02 -1.53
CA ALA A 36 6.46 5.19 -0.77
C ALA A 36 5.68 6.16 -1.69
N GLY A 37 4.59 6.75 -1.19
CA GLY A 37 3.74 7.65 -1.98
C GLY A 37 2.79 6.94 -2.98
N SER A 38 2.79 5.60 -3.07
CA SER A 38 1.93 4.87 -4.01
C SER A 38 0.44 4.91 -3.67
N GLY A 39 0.06 5.40 -2.48
CA GLY A 39 -1.33 5.50 -2.09
C GLY A 39 -1.89 4.24 -1.40
N LYS A 40 -1.05 3.38 -0.80
CA LYS A 40 -1.51 2.21 -0.05
C LYS A 40 -2.57 2.55 1.02
N GLY A 41 -2.32 3.58 1.84
CA GLY A 41 -3.29 4.02 2.84
C GLY A 41 -4.63 4.44 2.24
N PHE A 42 -4.61 5.09 1.08
CA PHE A 42 -5.81 5.44 0.32
C PHE A 42 -6.53 4.18 -0.18
N ALA A 43 -5.77 3.20 -0.70
CA ALA A 43 -6.34 1.92 -1.15
C ALA A 43 -6.98 1.14 0.00
N ILE A 44 -6.33 1.07 1.18
CA ILE A 44 -6.89 0.42 2.37
C ILE A 44 -8.23 1.05 2.73
N LYS A 45 -8.29 2.37 2.77
CA LYS A 45 -9.45 3.12 3.23
C LYS A 45 -10.63 3.02 2.26
N ASN A 46 -10.36 3.08 0.96
CA ASN A 46 -11.40 3.25 -0.06
C ASN A 46 -11.74 1.98 -0.84
N PHE A 47 -10.79 1.05 -0.98
CA PHE A 47 -10.97 -0.12 -1.86
C PHE A 47 -10.98 -1.45 -1.11
N MET A 48 -10.31 -1.49 0.04
CA MET A 48 -10.13 -2.71 0.80
C MET A 48 -10.93 -2.62 2.09
N GLU A 49 -11.42 -3.73 2.57
CA GLU A 49 -12.14 -3.81 3.86
C GLU A 49 -11.13 -3.70 5.04
N GLY A 50 -10.35 -2.59 5.06
CA GLY A 50 -9.25 -2.40 6.00
C GLY A 50 -9.66 -2.51 7.47
N GLU A 51 -10.90 -2.14 7.80
CA GLU A 51 -11.48 -2.26 9.13
C GLU A 51 -11.65 -3.72 9.61
N LYS A 52 -11.63 -4.68 8.68
CA LYS A 52 -11.69 -6.12 9.01
C LYS A 52 -10.32 -6.73 9.24
N PHE A 53 -9.25 -5.97 9.10
CA PHE A 53 -7.86 -6.42 9.22
C PHE A 53 -7.13 -5.73 10.37
N LYS A 54 -6.28 -6.49 11.05
CA LYS A 54 -5.22 -5.90 11.88
C LYS A 54 -4.10 -5.45 10.93
N ILE A 55 -3.94 -4.14 10.78
CA ILE A 55 -2.92 -3.59 9.88
C ILE A 55 -1.58 -3.60 10.62
N ARG A 56 -0.58 -4.27 10.04
CA ARG A 56 0.79 -4.23 10.50
C ARG A 56 1.56 -3.19 9.70
N ASP A 57 1.63 -2.00 10.27
CA ASP A 57 2.45 -0.90 9.77
C ASP A 57 3.61 -0.62 10.73
N VAL A 58 4.83 -0.88 10.28
CA VAL A 58 6.05 -0.60 11.07
C VAL A 58 6.27 0.91 11.25
N ASP A 59 5.67 1.74 10.41
CA ASP A 59 5.81 3.17 10.47
C ASP A 59 5.08 3.80 11.66
N GLU A 60 4.00 3.20 12.14
CA GLU A 60 3.32 3.65 13.37
C GLU A 60 4.23 3.52 14.61
N TRP A 61 5.13 2.54 14.63
CA TRP A 61 6.12 2.41 15.68
C TRP A 61 7.13 3.55 15.70
N LYS A 62 7.43 4.14 14.54
CA LYS A 62 8.29 5.31 14.45
C LYS A 62 7.69 6.49 15.22
N LYS A 63 6.39 6.74 15.01
CA LYS A 63 5.66 7.79 15.74
C LYS A 63 5.62 7.51 17.25
N ALA A 64 5.36 6.27 17.64
CA ALA A 64 5.34 5.87 19.04
C ALA A 64 6.69 6.08 19.74
N PHE A 65 7.81 5.71 19.10
CA PHE A 65 9.14 5.92 19.64
C PHE A 65 9.50 7.41 19.75
N MET A 66 9.17 8.21 18.74
CA MET A 66 9.37 9.67 18.80
C MET A 66 8.61 10.27 19.97
N LYS A 67 7.34 9.92 20.14
CA LYS A 67 6.53 10.38 21.28
C LYS A 67 7.17 10.00 22.62
N LEU A 68 7.68 8.79 22.76
CA LEU A 68 8.38 8.34 23.97
C LEU A 68 9.68 9.10 24.22
N ALA A 69 10.44 9.38 23.15
CA ALA A 69 11.66 10.17 23.23
C ALA A 69 11.40 11.60 23.70
N ASP A 70 10.38 12.24 23.14
CA ASP A 70 10.05 13.63 23.43
C ASP A 70 9.39 13.82 24.80
N THR A 71 8.49 12.90 25.20
CA THR A 71 7.70 13.06 26.44
C THR A 71 8.34 12.44 27.66
N LYS A 72 9.08 11.32 27.50
CA LYS A 72 9.66 10.57 28.62
C LYS A 72 11.19 10.58 28.64
N GLY A 73 11.83 11.25 27.67
CA GLY A 73 13.28 11.24 27.53
C GLY A 73 13.89 9.87 27.18
N ALA A 74 13.04 8.88 26.81
CA ALA A 74 13.51 7.59 26.34
C ALA A 74 14.13 7.76 24.93
N HIS A 75 15.24 7.02 24.67
CA HIS A 75 15.87 7.05 23.34
C HIS A 75 16.33 8.44 22.90
N PRO A 76 17.28 9.05 23.62
CA PRO A 76 17.72 10.43 23.35
C PRO A 76 18.26 10.65 21.93
N GLU A 77 18.73 9.58 21.26
CA GLU A 77 19.24 9.61 19.89
C GLU A 77 18.19 9.94 18.81
N ILE A 78 16.90 9.85 19.16
CA ILE A 78 15.79 10.20 18.25
C ILE A 78 14.94 11.36 18.77
N LYS A 79 15.30 11.97 19.89
CA LYS A 79 14.60 13.13 20.46
C LYS A 79 14.66 14.31 19.50
N GLY A 80 13.54 14.99 19.28
CA GLY A 80 13.43 16.19 18.44
C GLY A 80 13.53 15.92 16.93
N LEU A 81 13.55 14.66 16.48
CA LEU A 81 13.47 14.35 15.05
C LEU A 81 12.12 14.78 14.47
N LYS A 82 12.11 15.20 13.21
CA LYS A 82 10.91 15.67 12.50
C LYS A 82 10.57 14.76 11.34
N LEU A 83 9.31 14.30 11.26
CA LEU A 83 8.83 13.46 10.16
C LEU A 83 8.80 14.21 8.81
N SER A 84 8.72 15.52 8.83
CA SER A 84 8.81 16.35 7.61
C SER A 84 10.25 16.47 7.07
N ASN A 85 11.26 16.06 7.85
CA ASN A 85 12.66 16.09 7.41
C ASN A 85 13.11 14.71 6.93
N PRO A 86 13.40 14.52 5.63
CA PRO A 86 13.81 13.24 5.08
C PRO A 86 15.01 12.59 5.77
N LYS A 87 16.00 13.38 6.21
CA LYS A 87 17.19 12.89 6.93
C LYS A 87 16.81 12.32 8.32
N ASP A 88 15.88 12.96 9.00
CA ASP A 88 15.40 12.49 10.31
C ASP A 88 14.54 11.24 10.14
N VAL A 89 13.72 11.17 9.10
CA VAL A 89 12.95 9.97 8.74
C VAL A 89 13.89 8.78 8.49
N TYR A 90 15.02 9.01 7.81
CA TYR A 90 16.02 7.96 7.60
C TYR A 90 16.67 7.50 8.92
N LYS A 91 17.10 8.44 9.78
CA LYS A 91 17.65 8.11 11.11
C LYS A 91 16.68 7.27 11.94
N LEU A 92 15.41 7.68 11.94
CA LEU A 92 14.34 6.98 12.64
C LEU A 92 14.09 5.59 12.06
N HIS A 93 14.16 5.42 10.73
CA HIS A 93 14.08 4.11 10.08
C HIS A 93 15.22 3.19 10.55
N MET A 94 16.45 3.69 10.58
CA MET A 94 17.61 2.92 11.04
C MET A 94 17.50 2.55 12.53
N PHE A 95 16.96 3.44 13.35
CA PHE A 95 16.68 3.16 14.76
C PHE A 95 15.68 2.02 14.92
N VAL A 96 14.52 2.09 14.26
CA VAL A 96 13.47 1.06 14.31
C VAL A 96 13.98 -0.29 13.79
N LYS A 97 14.80 -0.29 12.73
CA LYS A 97 15.45 -1.48 12.20
C LYS A 97 16.38 -2.14 13.24
N ARG A 98 17.25 -1.35 13.91
CA ARG A 98 18.15 -1.87 14.97
C ARG A 98 17.39 -2.45 16.17
N LYS A 99 16.19 -1.96 16.46
CA LYS A 99 15.34 -2.48 17.53
C LYS A 99 14.63 -3.79 17.18
N GLY A 100 14.74 -4.27 15.92
CA GLY A 100 14.09 -5.50 15.45
C GLY A 100 12.56 -5.43 15.50
N ILE A 101 11.98 -4.23 15.30
CA ILE A 101 10.52 -4.02 15.45
C ILE A 101 9.75 -4.85 14.45
N LYS A 102 10.29 -5.05 13.24
CA LYS A 102 9.65 -5.87 12.22
C LYS A 102 9.35 -7.30 12.73
N ASP A 103 10.31 -7.94 13.37
CA ASP A 103 10.14 -9.30 13.89
C ASP A 103 9.27 -9.31 15.15
N LYS A 104 9.57 -8.42 16.11
CA LYS A 104 8.79 -8.32 17.36
C LYS A 104 7.31 -8.06 17.13
N THR A 105 6.95 -7.25 16.14
CA THR A 105 5.54 -7.00 15.82
C THR A 105 4.87 -8.21 15.16
N LEU A 106 5.60 -8.99 14.38
CA LEU A 106 5.09 -10.24 13.83
C LEU A 106 4.84 -11.25 14.95
N ASP A 107 5.82 -11.47 15.82
CA ASP A 107 5.70 -12.40 16.94
C ASP A 107 4.53 -12.01 17.87
N LEU A 108 4.32 -10.71 18.13
CA LEU A 108 3.17 -10.22 18.89
C LEU A 108 1.83 -10.51 18.19
N LEU A 109 1.75 -10.31 16.89
CA LEU A 109 0.53 -10.59 16.12
C LEU A 109 0.20 -12.08 16.08
N LEU A 110 1.23 -12.93 16.03
CA LEU A 110 1.08 -14.39 15.94
C LEU A 110 0.95 -15.06 17.31
N ARG A 111 1.32 -14.39 18.41
CA ARG A 111 1.24 -14.97 19.76
C ARG A 111 -0.16 -15.48 20.10
N ASP A 112 -1.19 -14.75 19.66
CA ASP A 112 -2.58 -15.08 19.95
C ASP A 112 -3.24 -15.90 18.80
N ALA A 113 -2.49 -16.22 17.74
CA ALA A 113 -2.99 -16.95 16.57
C ALA A 113 -3.28 -18.43 16.87
N ASN A 114 -2.76 -18.98 17.97
CA ASN A 114 -3.06 -20.34 18.46
C ASN A 114 -4.45 -20.47 19.08
N THR A 115 -5.21 -19.40 19.15
CA THR A 115 -6.60 -19.43 19.58
C THR A 115 -7.52 -19.86 18.41
N ARG A 116 -8.75 -20.29 18.73
CA ARG A 116 -9.71 -20.84 17.75
C ARG A 116 -10.05 -19.91 16.58
N HIS A 117 -9.59 -18.67 16.59
CA HIS A 117 -9.90 -17.65 15.59
C HIS A 117 -8.61 -16.95 15.12
N LEU A 118 -8.12 -17.33 13.94
CA LEU A 118 -7.02 -16.63 13.29
C LEU A 118 -7.48 -15.22 12.86
N PRO A 119 -6.84 -14.14 13.34
CA PRO A 119 -7.20 -12.79 12.91
C PRO A 119 -6.89 -12.58 11.42
N ASN A 120 -7.62 -11.68 10.78
CA ASN A 120 -7.21 -11.18 9.49
C ASN A 120 -6.06 -10.17 9.69
N ILE A 121 -4.97 -10.31 8.95
CA ILE A 121 -3.79 -9.45 9.05
C ILE A 121 -3.46 -8.87 7.69
N MET A 122 -3.24 -7.57 7.65
CA MET A 122 -2.73 -6.87 6.47
C MET A 122 -1.32 -6.35 6.76
N PHE A 123 -0.36 -6.76 5.95
CA PHE A 123 1.02 -6.31 6.02
C PHE A 123 1.21 -5.15 5.04
N ASP A 124 1.37 -3.93 5.53
CA ASP A 124 1.79 -2.80 4.71
C ASP A 124 3.30 -2.90 4.46
N ILE A 125 3.68 -3.23 3.23
CA ILE A 125 5.06 -3.46 2.82
C ILE A 125 5.40 -2.65 1.57
N THR A 126 6.68 -2.42 1.35
CA THR A 126 7.15 -1.84 0.08
C THR A 126 7.28 -2.91 -1.00
N MET A 127 7.56 -4.15 -0.61
CA MET A 127 7.98 -5.25 -1.50
C MET A 127 9.25 -4.91 -2.29
N LYS A 128 10.10 -4.05 -1.72
CA LYS A 128 11.41 -3.74 -2.29
C LYS A 128 12.28 -5.00 -2.36
N ASP A 129 12.22 -5.81 -1.33
CA ASP A 129 12.93 -7.07 -1.21
C ASP A 129 11.92 -8.24 -1.17
N ALA A 130 12.17 -9.30 -1.91
CA ALA A 130 11.31 -10.49 -1.94
C ALA A 130 11.18 -11.17 -0.56
N SER A 131 12.18 -11.01 0.31
CA SER A 131 12.18 -11.47 1.70
C SER A 131 11.07 -10.82 2.55
N ASP A 132 10.56 -9.65 2.16
CA ASP A 132 9.42 -9.02 2.85
C ASP A 132 8.19 -9.95 2.95
N ILE A 133 8.05 -10.85 2.00
CA ILE A 133 6.99 -11.87 1.96
C ILE A 133 7.58 -13.25 2.31
N GLY A 134 8.71 -13.62 1.70
CA GLY A 134 9.30 -14.94 1.83
C GLY A 134 9.64 -15.37 3.26
N ASP A 135 10.11 -14.44 4.08
CA ASP A 135 10.47 -14.70 5.50
C ASP A 135 9.24 -14.74 6.42
N VAL A 136 8.12 -14.17 6.01
CA VAL A 136 6.90 -14.06 6.82
C VAL A 136 5.97 -15.24 6.62
N ILE A 137 5.81 -15.71 5.37
CA ILE A 137 4.87 -16.79 5.03
C ILE A 137 5.10 -18.06 5.85
N PRO A 138 6.34 -18.58 6.06
CA PRO A 138 6.54 -19.78 6.86
C PRO A 138 5.99 -19.65 8.27
N LYS A 139 6.21 -18.51 8.93
CA LYS A 139 5.69 -18.23 10.28
C LYS A 139 4.15 -18.16 10.31
N LEU A 140 3.52 -17.64 9.25
CA LEU A 140 2.06 -17.62 9.11
C LEU A 140 1.49 -19.02 8.98
N VAL A 141 2.10 -19.85 8.14
CA VAL A 141 1.66 -21.24 7.92
C VAL A 141 1.84 -22.05 9.22
N GLU A 142 2.96 -21.88 9.92
CA GLU A 142 3.20 -22.50 11.23
C GLU A 142 2.14 -22.07 12.27
N ALA A 143 1.71 -20.81 12.23
CA ALA A 143 0.64 -20.29 13.08
C ALA A 143 -0.77 -20.78 12.68
N GLY A 144 -0.91 -21.57 11.60
CA GLY A 144 -2.16 -22.18 11.16
C GLY A 144 -2.90 -21.47 10.02
N TYR A 145 -2.30 -20.44 9.39
CA TYR A 145 -2.90 -19.80 8.22
C TYR A 145 -2.78 -20.70 6.98
N GLU A 146 -3.89 -20.87 6.26
CA GLU A 146 -3.91 -21.64 5.03
C GLU A 146 -3.30 -20.83 3.87
N SER A 147 -2.40 -21.44 3.09
CA SER A 147 -1.74 -20.79 1.95
C SER A 147 -2.70 -20.15 0.94
N LYS A 148 -3.89 -20.74 0.74
CA LYS A 148 -4.92 -20.16 -0.16
C LYS A 148 -5.54 -18.87 0.35
N ASN A 149 -5.37 -18.56 1.65
CA ASN A 149 -5.84 -17.34 2.28
C ASN A 149 -4.73 -16.29 2.41
N ILE A 150 -3.55 -16.52 1.80
CA ILE A 150 -2.42 -15.59 1.78
C ILE A 150 -2.40 -14.90 0.42
N HIS A 151 -2.74 -13.63 0.39
CA HIS A 151 -2.96 -12.81 -0.79
C HIS A 151 -1.87 -11.76 -0.97
N LEU A 152 -1.68 -11.32 -2.21
CA LEU A 152 -0.81 -10.19 -2.57
C LEU A 152 -1.62 -9.16 -3.35
N THR A 153 -1.57 -7.92 -2.91
CA THR A 153 -2.12 -6.79 -3.65
C THR A 153 -1.03 -5.74 -3.83
N TRP A 154 -0.79 -5.34 -5.05
CA TRP A 154 0.18 -4.30 -5.37
C TRP A 154 -0.52 -3.01 -5.77
N VAL A 155 -0.18 -1.91 -5.09
CA VAL A 155 -0.63 -0.57 -5.47
C VAL A 155 0.44 0.04 -6.37
N LEU A 156 0.16 0.03 -7.65
CA LEU A 156 1.02 0.54 -8.71
C LEU A 156 0.68 2.00 -9.00
N THR A 157 1.68 2.85 -8.97
CA THR A 157 1.52 4.31 -9.15
C THR A 157 2.67 4.82 -10.00
N ASN A 158 2.39 5.76 -10.88
CA ASN A 158 3.41 6.53 -11.60
C ASN A 158 4.34 7.23 -10.59
N TYR A 159 5.65 7.16 -10.84
CA TYR A 159 6.64 7.67 -9.89
C TYR A 159 6.56 9.18 -9.68
N ALA A 160 6.24 9.95 -10.70
CA ALA A 160 6.03 11.40 -10.57
C ALA A 160 4.85 11.71 -9.64
N VAL A 161 3.75 10.97 -9.77
CA VAL A 161 2.61 11.07 -8.84
C VAL A 161 3.00 10.65 -7.42
N ALA A 162 3.84 9.62 -7.27
CA ALA A 162 4.32 9.18 -5.96
C ALA A 162 5.22 10.24 -5.30
N ILE A 163 6.09 10.92 -6.04
CA ILE A 163 6.90 12.05 -5.53
C ILE A 163 6.00 13.15 -5.01
N LEU A 164 5.02 13.58 -5.81
CA LEU A 164 4.08 14.63 -5.41
C LEU A 164 3.32 14.24 -4.13
N ASN A 165 2.79 13.02 -4.10
CA ASN A 165 2.11 12.49 -2.93
C ASN A 165 3.03 12.48 -1.69
N ASN A 166 4.30 12.10 -1.86
CA ASN A 166 5.26 12.06 -0.76
C ASN A 166 5.58 13.45 -0.20
N ARG A 167 5.76 14.45 -1.08
CA ARG A 167 6.05 15.84 -0.65
C ARG A 167 4.90 16.48 0.14
N ASN A 168 3.67 16.05 -0.15
CA ASN A 168 2.46 16.55 0.51
C ASN A 168 2.06 15.75 1.78
N ARG A 169 2.92 14.84 2.26
CA ARG A 169 2.65 14.01 3.45
C ARG A 169 3.26 14.63 4.71
N GLU A 170 2.66 14.29 5.86
CA GLU A 170 3.28 14.54 7.18
C GLU A 170 4.68 13.94 7.28
N ARG A 171 4.87 12.72 6.75
CA ARG A 171 6.14 12.01 6.75
C ARG A 171 6.74 11.97 5.35
N VAL A 172 7.81 12.71 5.14
CA VAL A 172 8.48 12.79 3.84
C VAL A 172 9.66 11.81 3.78
N VAL A 173 9.56 10.85 2.89
CA VAL A 173 10.63 9.86 2.62
C VAL A 173 11.65 10.49 1.65
N PRO A 174 12.98 10.28 1.84
CA PRO A 174 13.98 10.70 0.85
C PRO A 174 13.67 10.16 -0.56
N GLU A 175 13.81 10.99 -1.58
CA GLU A 175 13.41 10.64 -2.95
C GLU A 175 14.26 9.49 -3.55
N ASP A 176 15.53 9.40 -3.19
CA ASP A 176 16.41 8.28 -3.55
C ASP A 176 15.91 6.95 -2.94
N ILE A 177 15.43 6.97 -1.70
CA ILE A 177 14.83 5.80 -1.05
C ILE A 177 13.47 5.45 -1.71
N MET A 178 12.71 6.46 -2.11
CA MET A 178 11.48 6.23 -2.87
C MET A 178 11.77 5.52 -4.19
N LEU A 179 12.74 6.03 -4.95
CA LEU A 179 13.17 5.41 -6.21
C LEU A 179 13.48 3.93 -6.01
N LEU A 180 14.35 3.62 -5.06
CA LEU A 180 14.74 2.25 -4.76
C LEU A 180 13.55 1.37 -4.33
N SER A 181 12.57 1.93 -3.64
CA SER A 181 11.39 1.18 -3.20
C SER A 181 10.43 0.87 -4.34
N HIS A 182 10.25 1.80 -5.28
CA HIS A 182 9.39 1.59 -6.46
C HIS A 182 10.04 0.64 -7.47
N GLU A 183 11.34 0.82 -7.74
CA GLU A 183 12.10 -0.05 -8.63
C GLU A 183 12.14 -1.49 -8.13
N GLY A 184 12.43 -1.70 -6.83
CA GLY A 184 12.44 -3.02 -6.22
C GLY A 184 11.06 -3.68 -6.22
N ALA A 185 10.00 -2.92 -5.87
CA ALA A 185 8.63 -3.41 -5.92
C ALA A 185 8.24 -3.84 -7.35
N ALA A 186 8.58 -3.04 -8.35
CA ALA A 186 8.29 -3.35 -9.74
C ALA A 186 9.04 -4.59 -10.23
N THR A 187 10.31 -4.74 -9.87
CA THR A 187 11.14 -5.91 -10.22
C THR A 187 10.53 -7.18 -9.62
N ASN A 188 10.22 -7.18 -8.33
CA ASN A 188 9.63 -8.34 -7.66
C ASN A 188 8.22 -8.66 -8.21
N MET A 189 7.41 -7.64 -8.48
CA MET A 189 6.09 -7.85 -9.06
C MET A 189 6.15 -8.32 -10.52
N TYR A 190 7.15 -7.91 -11.28
CA TYR A 190 7.39 -8.43 -12.63
C TYR A 190 7.57 -9.95 -12.60
N ASP A 191 8.38 -10.46 -11.65
CA ASP A 191 8.59 -11.90 -11.47
C ASP A 191 7.30 -12.61 -11.05
N VAL A 192 6.54 -12.01 -10.13
CA VAL A 192 5.23 -12.52 -9.71
C VAL A 192 4.26 -12.60 -10.90
N ILE A 193 4.19 -11.58 -11.73
CA ILE A 193 3.31 -11.53 -12.92
C ILE A 193 3.71 -12.62 -13.92
N LYS A 194 4.99 -12.94 -14.02
CA LYS A 194 5.49 -14.05 -14.85
C LYS A 194 5.25 -15.45 -14.26
N GLY A 195 4.73 -15.54 -13.04
CA GLY A 195 4.38 -16.80 -12.40
C GLY A 195 5.33 -17.24 -11.28
N ASN A 196 6.38 -16.46 -10.99
CA ASN A 196 7.32 -16.75 -9.91
C ASN A 196 6.76 -16.27 -8.58
N LEU A 197 5.79 -17.01 -8.05
CA LEU A 197 5.16 -16.67 -6.76
C LEU A 197 6.05 -17.03 -5.59
N PRO A 198 6.08 -16.22 -4.51
CA PRO A 198 6.67 -16.63 -3.24
C PRO A 198 6.06 -17.94 -2.75
N ARG A 199 6.91 -18.87 -2.28
CA ARG A 199 6.46 -20.16 -1.77
C ARG A 199 5.45 -19.98 -0.64
N GLY A 200 4.31 -20.65 -0.74
CA GLY A 200 3.23 -20.58 0.25
C GLY A 200 2.22 -19.47 -0.01
N LEU A 201 2.42 -18.60 -1.00
CA LEU A 201 1.42 -17.64 -1.44
C LEU A 201 0.50 -18.30 -2.47
N ASN A 202 -0.69 -18.73 -2.05
CA ASN A 202 -1.66 -19.37 -2.93
C ASN A 202 -3.04 -18.69 -2.93
N GLY A 203 -3.15 -17.55 -2.29
CA GLY A 203 -4.32 -16.65 -2.37
C GLY A 203 -4.40 -15.90 -3.69
N GLY A 204 -5.22 -14.88 -3.73
CA GLY A 204 -5.36 -14.00 -4.89
C GLY A 204 -4.15 -13.07 -5.06
N VAL A 205 -3.81 -12.76 -6.31
CA VAL A 205 -2.84 -11.72 -6.67
C VAL A 205 -3.55 -10.65 -7.47
N ARG A 206 -3.46 -9.40 -6.99
CA ARG A 206 -4.15 -8.25 -7.56
C ARG A 206 -3.22 -7.07 -7.72
N VAL A 207 -3.52 -6.22 -8.69
CA VAL A 207 -2.84 -4.92 -8.89
C VAL A 207 -3.91 -3.84 -8.88
N ILE A 208 -3.71 -2.82 -8.04
CA ILE A 208 -4.51 -1.59 -8.06
C ILE A 208 -3.71 -0.55 -8.82
N LEU A 209 -4.28 -0.02 -9.90
CA LEU A 209 -3.70 1.09 -10.64
C LEU A 209 -4.13 2.39 -9.94
N ASN A 210 -3.28 2.89 -9.08
CA ASN A 210 -3.52 4.13 -8.34
C ASN A 210 -2.78 5.29 -9.01
N ASN A 211 -3.24 5.65 -10.19
CA ASN A 211 -2.79 6.84 -10.89
C ASN A 211 -3.96 7.83 -10.95
N ARG A 212 -3.67 9.14 -11.07
CA ARG A 212 -4.72 10.18 -11.15
C ARG A 212 -5.72 9.91 -12.30
N ASP A 213 -5.24 9.27 -13.35
CA ASP A 213 -6.06 8.89 -14.49
C ASP A 213 -6.93 7.64 -14.28
N ASN A 214 -6.65 6.85 -13.26
CA ASN A 214 -7.32 5.57 -13.00
C ASN A 214 -8.28 5.62 -11.81
N THR A 215 -8.29 6.71 -11.03
CA THR A 215 -9.21 6.89 -9.91
C THR A 215 -10.18 8.00 -10.25
N ILE A 216 -11.44 7.66 -10.49
CA ILE A 216 -12.51 8.60 -10.76
C ILE A 216 -13.25 8.86 -9.45
N VAL A 217 -13.46 10.13 -9.13
CA VAL A 217 -14.18 10.55 -7.92
C VAL A 217 -15.52 11.17 -8.27
N TRP A 218 -16.48 11.08 -7.36
CA TRP A 218 -17.69 11.87 -7.46
C TRP A 218 -17.34 13.34 -7.25
N ALA A 219 -17.76 14.19 -8.18
CA ALA A 219 -17.58 15.63 -8.09
C ALA A 219 -18.91 16.33 -7.90
N ASP A 220 -18.88 17.38 -7.11
CA ASP A 220 -20.00 18.28 -6.97
C ASP A 220 -20.34 18.93 -8.32
N PRO A 221 -21.60 18.90 -8.79
CA PRO A 221 -21.95 19.36 -10.14
C PRO A 221 -21.68 20.85 -10.35
N ASP A 222 -21.74 21.67 -9.31
CA ASP A 222 -21.58 23.12 -9.42
C ASP A 222 -20.13 23.55 -9.21
N THR A 223 -19.48 23.06 -8.16
CA THR A 223 -18.12 23.46 -7.80
C THR A 223 -17.02 22.63 -8.46
N LYS A 224 -17.38 21.50 -9.06
CA LYS A 224 -16.44 20.51 -9.65
C LYS A 224 -15.42 19.95 -8.65
N LYS A 225 -15.58 20.20 -7.36
CA LYS A 225 -14.68 19.68 -6.32
C LYS A 225 -15.07 18.25 -5.96
N PRO A 226 -14.09 17.40 -5.54
CA PRO A 226 -14.38 16.07 -5.04
C PRO A 226 -15.39 16.10 -3.89
N MET A 227 -16.45 15.33 -4.00
CA MET A 227 -17.41 15.13 -2.92
C MET A 227 -16.75 14.34 -1.78
N LYS A 228 -17.16 14.62 -0.56
CA LYS A 228 -16.64 13.99 0.65
C LYS A 228 -17.78 13.43 1.50
N THR A 229 -17.49 12.34 2.23
CA THR A 229 -18.36 11.82 3.27
C THR A 229 -18.47 12.80 4.44
N SER A 230 -19.38 12.54 5.36
CA SER A 230 -19.49 13.28 6.63
C SER A 230 -18.20 13.22 7.47
N GLN A 231 -17.36 12.21 7.26
CA GLN A 231 -16.06 12.03 7.92
C GLN A 231 -14.90 12.72 7.16
N GLY A 232 -15.20 13.37 6.04
CA GLY A 232 -14.21 14.11 5.25
C GLY A 232 -13.47 13.28 4.18
N ASP A 233 -13.88 12.04 3.96
CA ASP A 233 -13.27 11.16 2.98
C ASP A 233 -13.77 11.42 1.56
N ILE A 234 -12.87 11.35 0.59
CA ILE A 234 -13.24 11.51 -0.83
C ILE A 234 -14.08 10.31 -1.27
N ILE A 235 -15.20 10.59 -1.94
CA ILE A 235 -16.11 9.58 -2.47
C ILE A 235 -15.61 9.12 -3.84
N ILE A 236 -15.23 7.86 -3.94
CA ILE A 236 -14.72 7.25 -5.17
C ILE A 236 -15.90 6.81 -6.03
N LYS A 237 -15.88 7.17 -7.30
CA LYS A 237 -16.85 6.72 -8.30
C LYS A 237 -16.42 5.44 -8.98
N ASP A 238 -15.14 5.38 -9.34
CA ASP A 238 -14.56 4.23 -10.03
C ASP A 238 -13.04 4.18 -9.83
N PHE A 239 -12.46 3.00 -9.96
CA PHE A 239 -11.02 2.79 -9.93
C PHE A 239 -10.67 1.55 -10.75
N THR A 240 -9.41 1.43 -11.15
CA THR A 240 -8.95 0.29 -11.93
C THR A 240 -8.17 -0.69 -11.07
N TYR A 241 -8.60 -1.93 -11.03
CA TYR A 241 -7.81 -3.03 -10.49
C TYR A 241 -7.82 -4.24 -11.41
N LEU A 242 -6.78 -5.02 -11.35
CA LEU A 242 -6.59 -6.22 -12.16
C LEU A 242 -6.41 -7.43 -11.24
N THR A 243 -7.17 -8.50 -11.48
CA THR A 243 -6.97 -9.78 -10.83
C THR A 243 -6.08 -10.65 -11.72
N LEU A 244 -4.84 -10.86 -11.29
CA LEU A 244 -3.86 -11.70 -12.02
C LEU A 244 -4.00 -13.17 -11.67
N LYS A 245 -4.43 -13.46 -10.44
CA LYS A 245 -4.60 -14.81 -9.90
C LYS A 245 -5.78 -14.83 -8.94
N LYS A 246 -6.64 -15.83 -9.08
CA LYS A 246 -7.66 -16.18 -8.08
C LYS A 246 -7.08 -17.16 -7.06
N GLU A 247 -7.71 -17.26 -5.91
CA GLU A 247 -7.34 -18.19 -4.83
C GLU A 247 -7.27 -19.63 -5.33
N GLY A 248 -6.20 -20.34 -4.94
CA GLY A 248 -5.99 -21.73 -5.33
C GLY A 248 -5.75 -21.98 -6.81
N LYS A 249 -5.70 -20.93 -7.65
CA LYS A 249 -5.41 -21.06 -9.09
C LYS A 249 -3.97 -20.65 -9.37
N THR A 250 -3.46 -21.02 -10.53
CA THR A 250 -2.20 -20.50 -11.07
C THR A 250 -2.41 -19.12 -11.67
N ILE A 251 -1.33 -18.35 -11.80
CA ILE A 251 -1.35 -17.16 -12.67
C ILE A 251 -1.58 -17.68 -14.10
N GLY A 252 -2.67 -17.21 -14.71
CA GLY A 252 -3.05 -17.62 -16.06
C GLY A 252 -1.97 -17.29 -17.11
N PRO A 253 -2.08 -17.84 -18.33
CA PRO A 253 -1.13 -17.57 -19.41
C PRO A 253 -1.03 -16.08 -19.70
N GLU A 254 -0.04 -15.71 -20.51
CA GLU A 254 0.13 -14.33 -20.94
C GLU A 254 -1.11 -13.88 -21.73
N THR A 255 -1.86 -12.95 -21.17
CA THR A 255 -3.05 -12.36 -21.77
C THR A 255 -2.72 -10.94 -22.24
N ASP A 256 -3.58 -10.35 -23.08
CA ASP A 256 -3.44 -8.95 -23.48
C ASP A 256 -3.39 -8.01 -22.27
N ILE A 257 -4.18 -8.29 -21.24
CA ILE A 257 -4.16 -7.53 -19.98
C ILE A 257 -2.78 -7.59 -19.31
N LYS A 258 -2.14 -8.76 -19.26
CA LYS A 258 -0.79 -8.88 -18.70
C LYS A 258 0.24 -8.13 -19.53
N ARG A 259 0.18 -8.22 -20.86
CA ARG A 259 1.05 -7.46 -21.75
C ARG A 259 0.88 -5.96 -21.57
N GLN A 260 -0.36 -5.48 -21.50
CA GLN A 260 -0.66 -4.08 -21.22
C GLN A 260 -0.13 -3.64 -19.87
N LEU A 261 -0.30 -4.45 -18.81
CA LEU A 261 0.23 -4.17 -17.48
C LEU A 261 1.76 -4.11 -17.49
N LEU A 262 2.43 -5.06 -18.14
CA LEU A 262 3.90 -5.06 -18.26
C LEU A 262 4.40 -3.85 -19.05
N GLY A 263 3.70 -3.47 -20.12
CA GLY A 263 3.97 -2.24 -20.87
C GLY A 263 3.80 -1.01 -19.99
N TRP A 264 2.69 -0.93 -19.26
CA TRP A 264 2.44 0.19 -18.35
C TRP A 264 3.49 0.30 -17.25
N ILE A 265 3.94 -0.82 -16.67
CA ILE A 265 5.07 -0.86 -15.72
C ILE A 265 6.33 -0.30 -16.36
N ALA A 266 6.64 -0.73 -17.58
CA ALA A 266 7.82 -0.26 -18.31
C ALA A 266 7.82 1.26 -18.54
N ASP A 267 6.65 1.84 -18.76
CA ASP A 267 6.49 3.25 -19.06
C ASP A 267 6.39 4.15 -17.81
N ASN A 268 5.81 3.65 -16.73
CA ASN A 268 5.44 4.45 -15.56
C ASN A 268 6.24 4.13 -14.29
N VAL A 269 6.97 3.01 -14.25
CA VAL A 269 7.82 2.68 -13.10
C VAL A 269 9.24 3.16 -13.37
N PRO A 270 9.91 3.72 -12.35
CA PRO A 270 11.23 4.28 -12.52
C PRO A 270 12.23 3.27 -13.05
N LYS A 271 12.87 3.62 -14.12
CA LYS A 271 14.17 3.07 -14.49
C LYS A 271 15.21 4.03 -13.92
N THR A 272 16.26 3.52 -13.30
CA THR A 272 17.26 4.28 -12.53
C THR A 272 17.73 5.59 -13.21
N LYS A 273 17.76 5.64 -14.54
CA LYS A 273 18.15 6.82 -15.31
C LYS A 273 17.03 7.88 -15.40
N LEU A 274 15.80 7.47 -15.73
CA LEU A 274 14.66 8.38 -15.87
C LEU A 274 14.26 9.03 -14.54
N THR A 275 14.49 8.35 -13.44
CA THR A 275 14.06 8.81 -12.12
C THR A 275 15.02 9.83 -11.51
N LYS A 276 16.30 9.79 -11.87
CA LYS A 276 17.24 10.84 -11.50
C LYS A 276 16.83 12.18 -12.10
N ASP A 277 16.24 12.16 -13.30
CA ASP A 277 15.77 13.36 -13.98
C ASP A 277 14.48 13.93 -13.36
N LEU A 278 13.72 13.07 -12.64
CA LEU A 278 12.49 13.49 -11.93
C LEU A 278 12.75 13.92 -10.47
N VAL A 279 13.92 13.56 -9.90
CA VAL A 279 14.32 14.01 -8.56
C VAL A 279 14.59 15.51 -8.60
N GLY A 280 13.85 16.26 -7.80
CA GLY A 280 13.99 17.72 -7.75
C GLY A 280 13.05 18.52 -8.67
N ILE A 281 12.16 17.88 -9.42
CA ILE A 281 11.14 18.59 -10.20
C ILE A 281 10.20 19.36 -9.27
N ASP A 282 9.89 20.59 -9.67
CA ASP A 282 8.95 21.47 -8.96
C ASP A 282 7.56 20.77 -8.83
N PRO A 283 6.97 20.74 -7.61
CA PRO A 283 5.64 20.19 -7.41
C PRO A 283 4.56 20.78 -8.31
N ASP A 284 4.61 22.08 -8.59
CA ASP A 284 3.64 22.75 -9.46
C ASP A 284 3.76 22.26 -10.91
N LEU A 285 4.98 21.98 -11.36
CA LEU A 285 5.22 21.39 -12.67
C LEU A 285 4.64 19.97 -12.75
N LEU A 286 4.82 19.17 -11.70
CA LEU A 286 4.24 17.83 -11.63
C LEU A 286 2.71 17.85 -11.62
N ASP A 287 2.08 18.81 -10.93
CA ASP A 287 0.62 18.98 -10.93
C ASP A 287 0.09 19.36 -12.31
N ASN A 288 0.83 20.15 -13.07
CA ASN A 288 0.49 20.49 -14.45
C ASN A 288 0.65 19.29 -15.41
N MET A 289 1.67 18.45 -15.19
CA MET A 289 1.89 17.24 -16.01
C MET A 289 0.86 16.15 -15.70
N TYR A 290 0.36 16.09 -14.46
CA TYR A 290 -0.58 15.07 -13.99
C TYR A 290 -1.78 15.73 -13.28
N PRO A 291 -2.63 16.47 -13.98
CA PRO A 291 -3.79 17.14 -13.40
C PRO A 291 -4.74 16.11 -12.77
N LYS A 292 -5.30 16.47 -11.63
CA LYS A 292 -6.37 15.67 -11.02
C LYS A 292 -7.57 15.68 -11.94
N LYS A 293 -8.00 14.54 -12.43
CA LYS A 293 -9.30 14.41 -13.09
C LYS A 293 -10.38 14.56 -12.03
N THR A 294 -11.21 15.55 -12.19
CA THR A 294 -12.43 15.79 -11.38
C THR A 294 -13.60 14.97 -11.91
#